data_ca8d2d6c6cc42d05a64afcd018e666af
#
_entry.id   ca8d2d6c6cc42d05a64afcd018e666af
#
_cell.length_a   1.000
_cell.length_b   1.000
_cell.length_c   1.000
_cell.angle_alpha   90.00
_cell.angle_beta   90.00
_cell.angle_gamma   90.00
#
_symmetry.space_group_name_H-M   'P 1'
#
loop_
_entity.id
_entity.type
_entity.pdbx_description
1 polymer ?
#
loop_
_entity_poly.entity_id
_entity_poly.type
_entity_poly.pdbx_seq_one_letter_code
_entity_poly.pdbx_strand_id
1 'polypeptide(L)'
;MLEAIRALRQDDPERVRYWFQDEYFDLFVWTDTAGEVASFQLCYDRLERERVLAWNATAGFSHKRVDDGESLPGHKMAPLMMADGVFAMHPVFAEFDKRSTGIELRWREFMLAKLGEAAAHFFVEEKNP
;
A
#
# COMPACT_ATOMS: atom_id res chain seq x y z
N MET A 1 -13.41 1.70 -8.85
CA MET A 1 -13.58 2.65 -7.74
C MET A 1 -13.38 1.94 -6.42
N LEU A 2 -12.55 2.49 -5.58
CA LEU A 2 -12.26 1.86 -4.32
C LEU A 2 -13.48 1.80 -3.41
N GLU A 3 -13.68 0.66 -2.79
CA GLU A 3 -14.77 0.46 -1.87
C GLU A 3 -14.24 -0.18 -0.61
N ALA A 4 -14.79 0.20 0.52
CA ALA A 4 -14.40 -0.39 1.79
C ALA A 4 -14.95 -1.82 1.86
N ILE A 5 -14.08 -2.74 2.21
CA ILE A 5 -14.46 -4.14 2.36
C ILE A 5 -14.67 -4.38 3.85
N ARG A 6 -15.81 -4.93 4.18
CA ARG A 6 -16.11 -5.13 5.58
C ARG A 6 -15.39 -6.35 6.07
N ALA A 7 -14.48 -6.18 7.01
CA ALA A 7 -13.76 -7.29 7.57
C ALA A 7 -14.63 -8.02 8.55
N LEU A 8 -14.62 -9.32 8.51
CA LEU A 8 -15.43 -10.09 9.41
C LEU A 8 -14.78 -10.30 10.74
N ARG A 9 -13.47 -10.19 10.84
CA ARG A 9 -12.77 -10.40 12.05
C ARG A 9 -11.57 -9.57 12.15
N GLN A 10 -11.26 -9.09 13.33
CA GLN A 10 -10.03 -8.38 13.61
C GLN A 10 -9.27 -9.27 14.56
N ASP A 11 -8.15 -9.79 14.11
CA ASP A 11 -7.42 -10.74 14.92
C ASP A 11 -6.56 -10.08 15.97
N ASP A 12 -6.12 -8.89 15.78
CA ASP A 12 -5.22 -8.24 16.70
C ASP A 12 -5.98 -7.18 17.49
N PRO A 13 -6.11 -7.35 18.78
CA PRO A 13 -6.88 -6.37 19.56
C PRO A 13 -6.22 -5.00 19.64
N GLU A 14 -4.92 -4.93 19.32
CA GLU A 14 -4.25 -3.65 19.39
C GLU A 14 -4.17 -2.97 18.05
N ARG A 15 -4.68 -3.55 16.99
CA ARG A 15 -4.65 -2.96 15.68
C ARG A 15 -5.97 -3.18 15.00
N VAL A 16 -6.49 -2.14 14.36
CA VAL A 16 -7.71 -2.27 13.60
C VAL A 16 -7.33 -2.17 12.15
N ARG A 17 -7.79 -3.11 11.35
CA ARG A 17 -7.46 -3.16 9.94
C ARG A 17 -8.62 -2.65 9.14
N TYR A 18 -8.34 -1.76 8.20
CA TYR A 18 -9.30 -1.26 7.26
C TYR A 18 -8.86 -1.71 5.88
N TRP A 19 -9.77 -2.18 5.07
CA TRP A 19 -9.45 -2.77 3.79
C TRP A 19 -10.29 -2.10 2.71
N PHE A 20 -9.65 -1.66 1.63
CA PHE A 20 -10.33 -1.04 0.51
C PHE A 20 -9.82 -1.69 -0.76
N GLN A 21 -10.71 -1.94 -1.71
CA GLN A 21 -10.31 -2.70 -2.88
C GLN A 21 -11.06 -2.24 -4.12
N ASP A 22 -10.41 -2.28 -5.25
CA ASP A 22 -11.05 -2.24 -6.54
C ASP A 22 -10.19 -3.07 -7.50
N GLU A 23 -10.43 -2.96 -8.78
CA GLU A 23 -9.68 -3.82 -9.71
C GLU A 23 -8.22 -3.40 -9.84
N TYR A 24 -7.86 -2.18 -9.47
CA TYR A 24 -6.50 -1.72 -9.61
C TYR A 24 -5.74 -1.74 -8.29
N PHE A 25 -6.40 -1.46 -7.18
CA PHE A 25 -5.77 -1.36 -5.88
C PHE A 25 -6.30 -2.35 -4.86
N ASP A 26 -5.42 -2.71 -3.94
CA ASP A 26 -5.80 -3.45 -2.75
C ASP A 26 -5.09 -2.71 -1.62
N LEU A 27 -5.83 -2.02 -0.77
CA LEU A 27 -5.27 -1.17 0.25
C LEU A 27 -5.64 -1.65 1.64
N PHE A 28 -4.62 -1.88 2.46
CA PHE A 28 -4.84 -2.23 3.86
C PHE A 28 -4.24 -1.13 4.72
N VAL A 29 -4.98 -0.65 5.70
CA VAL A 29 -4.50 0.37 6.63
C VAL A 29 -4.71 -0.17 8.03
N TRP A 30 -3.68 -0.11 8.86
CA TRP A 30 -3.77 -0.55 10.24
C TRP A 30 -3.63 0.64 11.16
N THR A 31 -4.54 0.77 12.14
CA THR A 31 -4.44 1.84 13.13
C THR A 31 -4.13 1.23 14.48
N ASP A 32 -3.57 2.05 15.36
CA ASP A 32 -3.28 1.60 16.72
C ASP A 32 -4.47 1.88 17.62
N THR A 33 -4.31 1.69 18.93
CA THR A 33 -5.40 1.84 19.86
C THR A 33 -5.85 3.29 19.99
N ALA A 34 -5.02 4.24 19.59
CA ALA A 34 -5.40 5.63 19.62
C ALA A 34 -6.07 6.07 18.32
N GLY A 35 -6.19 5.17 17.35
CA GLY A 35 -6.79 5.51 16.07
C GLY A 35 -5.82 6.10 15.06
N GLU A 36 -4.53 6.16 15.40
CA GLU A 36 -3.55 6.71 14.49
C GLU A 36 -3.07 5.63 13.55
N VAL A 37 -2.75 5.99 12.31
CA VAL A 37 -2.29 5.00 11.35
C VAL A 37 -0.91 4.53 11.72
N ALA A 38 -0.76 3.24 11.92
CA ALA A 38 0.52 2.65 12.26
C ALA A 38 1.23 2.12 11.03
N SER A 39 0.47 1.67 10.04
CA SER A 39 1.08 1.14 8.82
C SER A 39 0.03 1.04 7.74
N PHE A 40 0.49 0.95 6.49
CA PHE A 40 -0.40 0.62 5.39
C PHE A 40 0.34 -0.20 4.36
N GLN A 41 -0.42 -0.86 3.51
CA GLN A 41 0.12 -1.63 2.42
C GLN A 41 -0.78 -1.37 1.23
N LEU A 42 -0.24 -0.80 0.18
CA LEU A 42 -0.99 -0.49 -1.02
C LEU A 42 -0.46 -1.35 -2.16
N CYS A 43 -1.25 -2.32 -2.58
CA CYS A 43 -0.91 -3.11 -3.73
C CYS A 43 -1.58 -2.45 -4.93
N TYR A 44 -0.87 -2.32 -6.02
CA TYR A 44 -1.44 -1.67 -7.20
C TYR A 44 -1.08 -2.43 -8.46
N ASP A 45 -1.80 -2.13 -9.52
CA ASP A 45 -1.65 -2.79 -10.81
C ASP A 45 -1.85 -4.29 -10.62
N ARG A 46 -2.91 -4.63 -9.91
CA ARG A 46 -3.13 -6.00 -9.44
C ARG A 46 -3.22 -7.05 -10.52
N LEU A 47 -3.71 -6.69 -11.68
CA LEU A 47 -3.96 -7.70 -12.68
C LEU A 47 -2.82 -7.88 -13.65
N GLU A 48 -1.80 -7.07 -13.56
CA GLU A 48 -0.67 -7.18 -14.46
C GLU A 48 0.64 -7.28 -13.76
N ARG A 49 1.20 -6.21 -13.30
CA ARG A 49 2.49 -6.23 -12.65
C ARG A 49 2.33 -5.73 -11.26
N GLU A 50 1.78 -6.53 -10.41
CA GLU A 50 1.46 -6.07 -9.07
C GLU A 50 2.69 -5.64 -8.29
N ARG A 51 2.59 -4.49 -7.67
CA ARG A 51 3.64 -3.96 -6.83
C ARG A 51 3.04 -3.52 -5.51
N VAL A 52 3.86 -3.42 -4.50
CA VAL A 52 3.42 -3.08 -3.15
C VAL A 52 4.20 -1.90 -2.65
N LEU A 53 3.51 -0.85 -2.28
CA LEU A 53 4.08 0.26 -1.54
C LEU A 53 3.63 0.08 -0.10
N ALA A 54 4.57 -0.06 0.81
CA ALA A 54 4.24 -0.26 2.21
C ALA A 54 4.91 0.80 3.04
N TRP A 55 4.32 1.10 4.18
CA TRP A 55 4.86 2.09 5.10
C TRP A 55 4.49 1.69 6.51
N ASN A 56 5.41 1.86 7.43
CA ASN A 56 5.00 1.79 8.83
C ASN A 56 5.75 2.88 9.59
N ALA A 57 5.17 3.27 10.72
CA ALA A 57 5.66 4.42 11.46
C ALA A 57 7.08 4.21 11.97
N THR A 58 7.51 2.96 12.11
CA THR A 58 8.84 2.70 12.62
C THR A 58 9.88 2.57 11.52
N ALA A 59 9.55 1.83 10.46
CA ALA A 59 10.55 1.50 9.45
C ALA A 59 10.47 2.38 8.20
N GLY A 60 9.40 3.12 8.01
CA GLY A 60 9.28 3.98 6.84
C GLY A 60 8.75 3.24 5.62
N PHE A 61 9.15 3.70 4.46
CA PHE A 61 8.59 3.18 3.22
C PHE A 61 9.39 2.02 2.64
N SER A 62 8.69 1.12 1.97
CA SER A 62 9.35 0.13 1.12
C SER A 62 8.50 -0.05 -0.12
N HIS A 63 9.11 -0.35 -1.23
CA HIS A 63 8.41 -0.52 -2.50
C HIS A 63 9.00 -1.74 -3.19
N LYS A 64 8.16 -2.69 -3.49
CA LYS A 64 8.62 -3.96 -4.02
C LYS A 64 7.71 -4.47 -5.10
N ARG A 65 8.27 -5.31 -5.96
CA ARG A 65 7.49 -5.97 -6.98
C ARG A 65 7.05 -7.30 -6.42
N VAL A 66 5.80 -7.65 -6.64
CA VAL A 66 5.31 -8.93 -6.17
C VAL A 66 5.65 -9.95 -7.24
N ASP A 67 6.50 -10.92 -6.85
CA ASP A 67 6.84 -11.95 -7.76
C ASP A 67 5.72 -12.97 -7.71
N ASP A 68 5.54 -13.75 -8.74
CA ASP A 68 4.57 -14.73 -8.81
C ASP A 68 4.63 -15.72 -7.78
N GLY A 69 5.53 -15.85 -7.12
CA GLY A 69 5.62 -16.64 -5.97
C GLY A 69 5.16 -18.06 -5.99
N GLU A 70 4.22 -18.35 -6.72
CA GLU A 70 3.75 -19.68 -6.66
C GLU A 70 4.79 -20.61 -7.11
N SER A 71 5.75 -20.16 -7.78
CA SER A 71 6.79 -21.04 -8.22
C SER A 71 7.72 -21.36 -7.07
N LEU A 72 7.58 -20.76 -5.93
CA LEU A 72 8.52 -21.00 -4.85
C LEU A 72 7.76 -21.39 -3.62
N PRO A 73 7.46 -22.62 -3.53
CA PRO A 73 6.64 -23.09 -2.47
C PRO A 73 7.09 -22.74 -1.08
N GLY A 74 8.25 -22.56 -0.82
CA GLY A 74 8.65 -22.26 0.51
C GLY A 74 8.45 -20.83 0.93
N HIS A 75 8.10 -20.03 -0.02
CA HIS A 75 8.05 -18.66 0.29
C HIS A 75 6.73 -18.14 0.52
N LYS A 76 5.93 -18.93 1.06
CA LYS A 76 4.72 -18.49 1.26
C LYS A 76 4.65 -17.24 1.90
N MET A 77 5.46 -16.95 2.66
CA MET A 77 5.29 -15.89 3.39
C MET A 77 5.38 -14.72 2.76
N ALA A 78 6.19 -14.57 2.22
CA ALA A 78 6.33 -13.39 1.73
C ALA A 78 6.34 -13.58 0.38
N PRO A 79 5.48 -13.16 -0.27
CA PRO A 79 5.54 -13.25 -1.63
C PRO A 79 6.82 -12.67 -1.92
N LEU A 80 7.58 -13.30 -2.71
CA LEU A 80 8.80 -12.86 -2.99
C LEU A 80 8.69 -11.48 -3.47
N MET A 81 9.01 -10.53 -2.69
CA MET A 81 8.95 -9.17 -3.09
C MET A 81 10.31 -8.68 -3.39
N MET A 82 10.59 -8.35 -4.62
CA MET A 82 11.89 -7.90 -4.99
C MET A 82 11.96 -6.41 -4.90
N ALA A 83 13.06 -5.88 -4.37
CA ALA A 83 13.23 -4.45 -4.25
C ALA A 83 13.13 -3.87 -5.64
N ASP A 84 12.25 -2.95 -5.83
CA ASP A 84 12.02 -2.42 -7.12
C ASP A 84 12.69 -1.09 -7.29
N GLY A 85 12.99 -0.38 -6.36
CA GLY A 85 13.74 0.86 -6.48
C GLY A 85 13.08 1.95 -7.27
N VAL A 86 12.03 1.66 -7.99
CA VAL A 86 11.40 2.65 -8.81
C VAL A 86 9.94 2.73 -8.44
N PHE A 87 9.51 3.85 -7.98
CA PHE A 87 8.11 4.05 -7.66
C PHE A 87 7.57 5.07 -8.65
N ALA A 88 6.71 4.60 -9.55
CA ALA A 88 6.13 5.48 -10.54
C ALA A 88 4.99 6.25 -9.89
N MET A 89 5.32 7.28 -9.17
CA MET A 89 4.36 7.99 -8.38
C MET A 89 3.27 8.63 -9.21
N HIS A 90 3.64 9.20 -10.34
CA HIS A 90 2.68 9.94 -11.12
C HIS A 90 1.47 9.10 -11.49
N PRO A 91 1.63 7.96 -12.10
CA PRO A 91 0.46 7.14 -12.43
C PRO A 91 -0.26 6.62 -11.20
N VAL A 92 0.46 6.25 -10.17
CA VAL A 92 -0.18 5.70 -8.98
C VAL A 92 -0.97 6.78 -8.26
N PHE A 93 -0.39 7.97 -8.13
CA PHE A 93 -1.07 9.08 -7.48
C PHE A 93 -2.33 9.44 -8.26
N ALA A 94 -2.23 9.54 -9.58
CA ALA A 94 -3.37 9.91 -10.40
C ALA A 94 -4.47 8.87 -10.32
N GLU A 95 -4.10 7.60 -10.32
CA GLU A 95 -5.10 6.54 -10.20
C GLU A 95 -5.75 6.56 -8.83
N PHE A 96 -4.97 6.76 -7.78
CA PHE A 96 -5.53 6.77 -6.44
C PHE A 96 -6.46 7.97 -6.26
N ASP A 97 -6.05 9.14 -6.76
CA ASP A 97 -6.86 10.33 -6.66
C ASP A 97 -8.22 10.09 -7.33
N LYS A 98 -8.21 9.49 -8.50
CA LYS A 98 -9.41 9.24 -9.24
C LYS A 98 -10.28 8.16 -8.59
N ARG A 99 -9.70 7.12 -8.08
CA ARG A 99 -10.43 5.96 -7.60
C ARG A 99 -10.82 6.03 -6.13
N SER A 100 -10.34 7.02 -5.41
CA SER A 100 -10.59 7.08 -3.96
C SER A 100 -11.66 8.05 -3.56
N THR A 101 -12.41 8.58 -4.52
CA THR A 101 -13.40 9.60 -4.17
C THR A 101 -14.56 9.02 -3.37
N GLY A 102 -14.72 7.72 -3.37
CA GLY A 102 -15.82 7.12 -2.63
C GLY A 102 -15.50 6.65 -1.23
N ILE A 103 -14.24 6.73 -0.79
CA ILE A 103 -13.91 6.29 0.56
C ILE A 103 -13.89 7.48 1.50
N GLU A 104 -13.85 7.21 2.79
CA GLU A 104 -13.85 8.26 3.77
C GLU A 104 -12.72 9.23 3.54
N LEU A 105 -12.98 10.51 3.73
CA LEU A 105 -12.02 11.53 3.43
C LEU A 105 -10.73 11.38 4.23
N ARG A 106 -10.81 10.94 5.47
CA ARG A 106 -9.58 10.82 6.27
C ARG A 106 -8.61 9.83 5.65
N TRP A 107 -9.10 8.71 5.10
CA TRP A 107 -8.20 7.74 4.50
C TRP A 107 -7.68 8.26 3.17
N ARG A 108 -8.55 8.93 2.43
CA ARG A 108 -8.14 9.48 1.14
C ARG A 108 -7.04 10.51 1.33
N GLU A 109 -7.23 11.43 2.27
CA GLU A 109 -6.25 12.47 2.49
C GLU A 109 -4.94 11.90 3.02
N PHE A 110 -5.04 10.94 3.94
CA PHE A 110 -3.85 10.32 4.49
C PHE A 110 -3.04 9.66 3.37
N MET A 111 -3.70 8.90 2.51
CA MET A 111 -2.99 8.18 1.48
C MET A 111 -2.43 9.11 0.42
N LEU A 112 -3.16 10.16 0.04
CA LEU A 112 -2.61 11.09 -0.94
C LEU A 112 -1.36 11.78 -0.39
N ALA A 113 -1.36 12.13 0.89
CA ALA A 113 -0.18 12.73 1.50
C ALA A 113 0.97 11.74 1.52
N LYS A 114 0.69 10.49 1.86
CA LYS A 114 1.75 9.48 1.91
C LYS A 114 2.29 9.14 0.53
N LEU A 115 1.45 9.16 -0.48
CA LEU A 115 1.94 8.93 -1.83
C LEU A 115 2.88 10.04 -2.27
N GLY A 116 2.60 11.27 -1.87
CA GLY A 116 3.52 12.37 -2.12
C GLY A 116 4.84 12.19 -1.40
N GLU A 117 4.79 11.76 -0.13
CA GLU A 117 6.00 11.52 0.63
C GLU A 117 6.81 10.38 0.03
N ALA A 118 6.13 9.32 -0.43
CA ALA A 118 6.81 8.19 -1.03
C ALA A 118 7.52 8.60 -2.30
N ALA A 119 6.89 9.45 -3.08
CA ALA A 119 7.52 9.92 -4.32
C ALA A 119 8.81 10.65 -4.02
N ALA A 120 8.80 11.50 -3.00
CA ALA A 120 10.00 12.23 -2.64
C ALA A 120 11.08 11.28 -2.13
N HIS A 121 10.67 10.31 -1.33
CA HIS A 121 11.62 9.37 -0.75
C HIS A 121 12.34 8.56 -1.84
N PHE A 122 11.58 7.99 -2.77
CA PHE A 122 12.19 7.12 -3.77
C PHE A 122 12.89 7.93 -4.87
N PHE A 123 12.39 9.12 -5.15
CA PHE A 123 13.03 9.95 -6.14
C PHE A 123 14.44 10.34 -5.66
N VAL A 124 14.57 10.69 -4.40
CA VAL A 124 15.88 11.06 -3.88
C VAL A 124 16.80 9.88 -3.95
N GLU A 125 16.33 8.69 -3.58
CA GLU A 125 17.16 7.53 -3.65
C GLU A 125 17.59 7.23 -5.06
N GLU A 126 16.72 7.39 -6.01
CA GLU A 126 17.09 7.12 -7.36
C GLU A 126 18.08 8.09 -7.90
N LYS A 127 18.04 9.32 -7.49
CA LYS A 127 18.96 10.28 -8.01
C LYS A 127 20.31 10.18 -7.37
N ASN A 128 20.42 9.46 -6.32
CA ASN A 128 21.65 9.43 -5.61
C ASN A 128 22.41 8.24 -6.05
N PRO A 129 23.35 8.31 -6.90
CA PRO A 129 24.08 7.17 -7.46
C PRO A 129 24.99 6.48 -6.46
#